data_8fc7c3d819607bb1ba6e95b028e7819b
#
_entry.id   8fc7c3d819607bb1ba6e95b028e7819b
#
_cell.length_a   1.000
_cell.length_b   1.000
_cell.length_c   1.000
_cell.angle_alpha   90.00
_cell.angle_beta   90.00
_cell.angle_gamma   90.00
#
_symmetry.space_group_name_H-M   'P 1'
#
loop_
_entity.id
_entity.type
_entity.pdbx_description
1 polymer ?
#
loop_
_entity_poly.entity_id
_entity_poly.type
_entity_poly.pdbx_seq_one_letter_code
_entity_poly.pdbx_strand_id
1 'polypeptide(L)'
;MPRIKFKIMENKQIHFGMEVGIMMREVIRLLKKRIALHADIKLTMEQIGVLLAIYSNKDEVIQQDLACSMGKDKSAILRAIDMIEAKDLIKRVADTTDRRKKYLMITKKGERVIDQFLEIELELTSELQNGLSESDMDTFYKVLNHIKTNAKDM
;
A
#
# COMPACT_ATOMS: atom_id res chain seq x y z
N MET A 1 -12.67 4.18 25.69
CA MET A 1 -13.33 3.20 24.82
C MET A 1 -13.06 1.81 25.35
N PRO A 2 -14.07 0.97 25.58
CA PRO A 2 -13.86 -0.38 26.11
C PRO A 2 -13.10 -1.22 25.06
N ARG A 3 -11.98 -1.79 25.48
CA ARG A 3 -11.28 -2.81 24.69
C ARG A 3 -12.18 -4.06 24.64
N ILE A 4 -12.71 -4.37 23.47
CA ILE A 4 -13.37 -5.66 23.25
C ILE A 4 -12.28 -6.73 23.37
N LYS A 5 -12.25 -7.41 24.51
CA LYS A 5 -11.43 -8.61 24.69
C LYS A 5 -12.17 -9.75 23.98
N PHE A 6 -11.73 -10.14 22.82
CA PHE A 6 -12.12 -11.42 22.25
C PHE A 6 -11.60 -12.52 23.19
N LYS A 7 -12.51 -13.28 23.79
CA LYS A 7 -12.19 -14.45 24.60
C LYS A 7 -11.66 -15.51 23.62
N ILE A 8 -10.33 -15.60 23.52
CA ILE A 8 -9.66 -16.64 22.72
C ILE A 8 -10.01 -17.96 23.41
N MET A 9 -10.84 -18.76 22.76
CA MET A 9 -11.17 -20.10 23.22
C MET A 9 -9.91 -20.96 23.20
N GLU A 10 -9.71 -21.78 24.22
CA GLU A 10 -8.53 -22.62 24.51
C GLU A 10 -8.21 -23.70 23.44
N ASN A 11 -8.78 -23.63 22.27
CA ASN A 11 -8.45 -24.52 21.18
C ASN A 11 -7.47 -23.80 20.23
N LYS A 12 -6.24 -24.33 20.12
CA LYS A 12 -5.11 -23.85 19.30
C LYS A 12 -5.38 -23.81 17.77
N GLN A 13 -6.59 -23.63 17.33
CA GLN A 13 -6.88 -23.24 15.97
C GLN A 13 -6.64 -21.72 15.86
N ILE A 14 -5.43 -21.41 15.44
CA ILE A 14 -5.04 -20.04 15.08
C ILE A 14 -6.06 -19.59 14.03
N HIS A 15 -6.88 -18.60 14.39
CA HIS A 15 -7.72 -17.89 13.42
C HIS A 15 -6.81 -16.98 12.57
N PHE A 16 -6.02 -17.60 11.71
CA PHE A 16 -4.95 -16.99 10.92
C PHE A 16 -5.38 -15.65 10.31
N GLY A 17 -6.50 -15.63 9.58
CA GLY A 17 -6.99 -14.41 8.95
C GLY A 17 -7.34 -13.29 9.95
N MET A 18 -7.80 -13.64 11.15
CA MET A 18 -8.11 -12.67 12.20
C MET A 18 -6.83 -12.06 12.78
N GLU A 19 -5.82 -12.87 13.10
CA GLU A 19 -4.53 -12.39 13.64
C GLU A 19 -3.78 -11.51 12.63
N VAL A 20 -3.70 -11.94 11.37
CA VAL A 20 -3.13 -11.13 10.30
C VAL A 20 -3.91 -9.82 10.14
N GLY A 21 -5.23 -9.85 10.20
CA GLY A 21 -6.06 -8.65 10.13
C GLY A 21 -5.86 -7.70 11.31
N ILE A 22 -5.67 -8.22 12.53
CA ILE A 22 -5.36 -7.41 13.72
C ILE A 22 -3.99 -6.75 13.57
N MET A 23 -2.98 -7.53 13.24
CA MET A 23 -1.62 -7.04 13.01
C MET A 23 -1.61 -5.94 11.93
N MET A 24 -2.23 -6.18 10.78
CA MET A 24 -2.26 -5.23 9.68
C MET A 24 -2.96 -3.91 10.08
N ARG A 25 -4.06 -3.97 10.85
CA ARG A 25 -4.72 -2.77 11.37
C ARG A 25 -3.81 -1.94 12.26
N GLU A 26 -3.02 -2.58 13.15
CA GLU A 26 -2.08 -1.87 14.01
C GLU A 26 -0.95 -1.24 13.23
N VAL A 27 -0.36 -1.95 12.28
CA VAL A 27 0.68 -1.41 11.37
C VAL A 27 0.16 -0.18 10.62
N ILE A 28 -1.02 -0.29 9.99
CA ILE A 28 -1.64 0.82 9.25
C ILE A 28 -1.96 2.00 10.19
N ARG A 29 -2.41 1.74 11.41
CA ARG A 29 -2.68 2.79 12.41
C ARG A 29 -1.42 3.56 12.78
N LEU A 30 -0.30 2.86 13.02
CA LEU A 30 0.99 3.45 13.33
C LEU A 30 1.52 4.25 12.14
N LEU A 31 1.47 3.68 10.94
CA LEU A 31 1.90 4.33 9.71
C LEU A 31 1.13 5.64 9.46
N LYS A 32 -0.20 5.62 9.59
CA LYS A 32 -1.04 6.83 9.49
C LYS A 32 -0.65 7.89 10.52
N LYS A 33 -0.35 7.48 11.76
CA LYS A 33 0.10 8.41 12.81
C LYS A 33 1.42 9.09 12.43
N ARG A 34 2.39 8.34 11.88
CA ARG A 34 3.68 8.88 11.44
C ARG A 34 3.54 9.81 10.25
N ILE A 35 2.79 9.41 9.23
CA ILE A 35 2.51 10.25 8.06
C ILE A 35 1.88 11.59 8.49
N ALA A 36 0.97 11.58 9.46
CA ALA A 36 0.33 12.80 9.95
C ALA A 36 1.31 13.79 10.61
N LEU A 37 2.47 13.34 11.06
CA LEU A 37 3.54 14.19 11.61
C LEU A 37 4.38 14.86 10.51
N HIS A 38 4.32 14.36 9.28
CA HIS A 38 5.05 14.90 8.13
C HIS A 38 4.09 15.75 7.29
N ALA A 39 4.11 17.06 7.49
CA ALA A 39 3.16 18.02 6.91
C ALA A 39 3.05 17.99 5.38
N ASP A 40 4.10 17.51 4.69
CA ASP A 40 4.17 17.50 3.23
C ASP A 40 3.39 16.35 2.59
N ILE A 41 3.14 15.26 3.34
CA ILE A 41 2.40 14.09 2.84
C ILE A 41 0.93 14.19 3.23
N LYS A 42 0.15 14.99 2.49
CA LYS A 42 -1.31 15.12 2.69
C LYS A 42 -2.09 14.16 1.78
N LEU A 43 -1.83 12.86 1.92
CA LEU A 43 -2.48 11.81 1.12
C LEU A 43 -3.20 10.80 2.01
N THR A 44 -4.28 10.22 1.49
CA THR A 44 -4.90 9.04 2.09
C THR A 44 -4.06 7.80 1.78
N MET A 45 -4.21 6.73 2.57
CA MET A 45 -3.54 5.44 2.29
C MET A 45 -3.90 4.88 0.91
N GLU A 46 -5.12 5.14 0.42
CA GLU A 46 -5.54 4.76 -0.92
C GLU A 46 -4.78 5.54 -2.00
N GLN A 47 -4.63 6.85 -1.83
CA GLN A 47 -3.87 7.71 -2.73
C GLN A 47 -2.38 7.33 -2.74
N ILE A 48 -1.81 7.02 -1.58
CA ILE A 48 -0.43 6.50 -1.46
C ILE A 48 -0.31 5.17 -2.22
N GLY A 49 -1.25 4.24 -2.02
CA GLY A 49 -1.25 2.96 -2.71
C GLY A 49 -1.31 3.10 -4.24
N VAL A 50 -2.14 4.02 -4.75
CA VAL A 50 -2.20 4.33 -6.20
C VAL A 50 -0.88 4.93 -6.68
N LEU A 51 -0.31 5.87 -5.93
CA LEU A 51 0.95 6.53 -6.29
C LEU A 51 2.13 5.53 -6.32
N LEU A 52 2.21 4.63 -5.33
CA LEU A 52 3.19 3.55 -5.29
C LEU A 52 3.01 2.55 -6.42
N ALA A 53 1.77 2.21 -6.77
CA ALA A 53 1.50 1.29 -7.88
C ALA A 53 1.94 1.89 -9.23
N ILE A 54 1.79 3.20 -9.42
CA ILE A 54 2.32 3.90 -10.61
C ILE A 54 3.86 3.90 -10.58
N TYR A 55 4.46 4.18 -9.44
CA TYR A 55 5.92 4.23 -9.27
C TYR A 55 6.60 2.89 -9.51
N SER A 56 6.00 1.80 -9.02
CA SER A 56 6.54 0.45 -9.13
C SER A 56 6.50 -0.11 -10.56
N ASN A 57 5.58 0.39 -11.38
CA ASN A 57 5.47 0.03 -12.78
C ASN A 57 6.22 1.11 -13.60
N LYS A 58 7.51 0.89 -13.84
CA LYS A 58 8.39 1.83 -14.58
C LYS A 58 7.97 2.06 -16.02
N ASP A 59 7.15 1.17 -16.57
CA ASP A 59 6.59 1.25 -17.90
C ASP A 59 5.27 2.03 -17.90
N GLU A 60 4.82 2.42 -19.09
CA GLU A 60 3.61 3.20 -19.31
C GLU A 60 2.38 2.62 -18.61
N VAL A 61 2.05 3.14 -17.45
CA VAL A 61 0.90 2.68 -16.66
C VAL A 61 -0.38 3.23 -17.28
N ILE A 62 -1.16 2.35 -17.91
CA ILE A 62 -2.46 2.72 -18.46
C ILE A 62 -3.47 2.83 -17.29
N GLN A 63 -4.13 3.99 -17.22
CA GLN A 63 -5.09 4.30 -16.16
C GLN A 63 -6.17 3.22 -15.97
N GLN A 64 -6.67 2.63 -17.05
CA GLN A 64 -7.70 1.60 -16.98
C GLN A 64 -7.18 0.29 -16.40
N ASP A 65 -5.95 -0.11 -16.78
CA ASP A 65 -5.33 -1.35 -16.34
C ASP A 65 -4.99 -1.28 -14.86
N LEU A 66 -4.49 -0.12 -14.41
CA LEU A 66 -4.24 0.12 -12.99
C LEU A 66 -5.53 -0.03 -12.16
N ALA A 67 -6.63 0.58 -12.60
CA ALA A 67 -7.90 0.48 -11.91
C ALA A 67 -8.43 -0.97 -11.83
N CYS A 68 -8.16 -1.79 -12.84
CA CYS A 68 -8.52 -3.21 -12.84
C CYS A 68 -7.60 -4.04 -11.93
N SER A 69 -6.27 -3.78 -11.97
CA SER A 69 -5.27 -4.58 -11.25
C SER A 69 -5.32 -4.40 -9.73
N MET A 70 -5.78 -3.27 -9.24
CA MET A 70 -5.83 -2.97 -7.80
C MET A 70 -6.95 -3.73 -7.05
N GLY A 71 -7.82 -4.48 -7.73
CA GLY A 71 -8.88 -5.28 -7.10
C GLY A 71 -9.87 -4.47 -6.25
N LYS A 72 -9.98 -3.16 -6.52
CA LYS A 72 -10.86 -2.22 -5.82
C LYS A 72 -11.90 -1.66 -6.78
N ASP A 73 -12.88 -0.95 -6.23
CA ASP A 73 -13.85 -0.21 -7.04
C ASP A 73 -13.15 0.75 -8.01
N LYS A 74 -13.41 0.56 -9.30
CA LYS A 74 -12.80 1.34 -10.38
C LYS A 74 -13.01 2.84 -10.20
N SER A 75 -14.20 3.24 -9.75
CA SER A 75 -14.53 4.66 -9.54
C SER A 75 -13.73 5.26 -8.38
N ALA A 76 -13.46 4.48 -7.32
CA ALA A 76 -12.62 4.93 -6.20
C ALA A 76 -11.18 5.17 -6.67
N ILE A 77 -10.61 4.23 -7.45
CA ILE A 77 -9.25 4.38 -8.00
C ILE A 77 -9.17 5.58 -8.95
N LEU A 78 -10.15 5.79 -9.81
CA LEU A 78 -10.17 6.96 -10.70
C LEU A 78 -10.22 8.28 -9.93
N ARG A 79 -11.05 8.36 -8.87
CA ARG A 79 -11.07 9.53 -7.97
C ARG A 79 -9.74 9.74 -7.27
N ALA A 80 -9.08 8.66 -6.82
CA ALA A 80 -7.74 8.77 -6.21
C ALA A 80 -6.72 9.31 -7.21
N ILE A 81 -6.74 8.84 -8.46
CA ILE A 81 -5.90 9.35 -9.56
C ILE A 81 -6.17 10.84 -9.80
N ASP A 82 -7.43 11.28 -9.88
CA ASP A 82 -7.79 12.68 -10.07
C ASP A 82 -7.24 13.56 -8.94
N MET A 83 -7.34 13.08 -7.70
CA MET A 83 -6.86 13.81 -6.52
C MET A 83 -5.33 13.94 -6.46
N ILE A 84 -4.57 12.90 -6.85
CA ILE A 84 -3.11 12.97 -6.86
C ILE A 84 -2.60 13.78 -8.06
N GLU A 85 -3.32 13.79 -9.20
CA GLU A 85 -3.02 14.68 -10.32
C GLU A 85 -3.28 16.14 -9.96
N ALA A 86 -4.40 16.45 -9.30
CA ALA A 86 -4.71 17.81 -8.82
C ALA A 86 -3.66 18.34 -7.82
N LYS A 87 -2.89 17.45 -7.17
CA LYS A 87 -1.76 17.79 -6.31
C LYS A 87 -0.42 17.88 -7.05
N ASP A 88 -0.45 17.72 -8.37
CA ASP A 88 0.75 17.71 -9.22
C ASP A 88 1.76 16.61 -8.84
N LEU A 89 1.27 15.44 -8.40
CA LEU A 89 2.11 14.29 -8.07
C LEU A 89 2.27 13.33 -9.26
N ILE A 90 1.27 13.34 -10.14
CA ILE A 90 1.28 12.64 -11.42
C ILE A 90 0.76 13.57 -12.51
N LYS A 91 0.95 13.16 -13.76
CA LYS A 91 0.31 13.73 -14.93
C LYS A 91 -0.22 12.65 -15.85
N ARG A 92 -1.33 12.94 -16.53
CA ARG A 92 -1.86 12.11 -17.61
C ARG A 92 -1.26 12.53 -18.93
N VAL A 93 -0.81 11.56 -19.71
CA VAL A 93 -0.31 11.76 -21.08
C VAL A 93 -1.17 10.94 -22.02
N ALA A 94 -1.73 11.57 -23.03
CA ALA A 94 -2.50 10.86 -24.05
C ALA A 94 -1.56 10.05 -24.94
N ASP A 95 -1.96 8.84 -25.30
CA ASP A 95 -1.26 8.06 -26.32
C ASP A 95 -1.32 8.79 -27.69
N THR A 96 -0.24 8.71 -28.44
CA THR A 96 -0.12 9.39 -29.74
C THR A 96 -0.93 8.70 -30.83
N THR A 97 -1.21 7.41 -30.68
CA THR A 97 -1.90 6.57 -31.66
C THR A 97 -3.36 6.31 -31.27
N ASP A 98 -3.64 6.16 -29.98
CA ASP A 98 -4.98 5.95 -29.44
C ASP A 98 -5.29 6.93 -28.31
N ARG A 99 -5.95 8.03 -28.63
CA ARG A 99 -6.33 9.09 -27.67
C ARG A 99 -7.24 8.60 -26.52
N ARG A 100 -7.80 7.38 -26.59
CA ARG A 100 -8.59 6.79 -25.51
C ARG A 100 -7.70 6.25 -24.39
N LYS A 101 -6.44 5.92 -24.70
CA LYS A 101 -5.44 5.48 -23.72
C LYS A 101 -4.80 6.70 -23.08
N LYS A 102 -4.75 6.66 -21.75
CA LYS A 102 -4.06 7.68 -20.95
C LYS A 102 -3.02 6.99 -20.09
N TYR A 103 -1.79 7.39 -20.23
CA TYR A 103 -0.67 6.96 -19.41
C TYR A 103 -0.56 7.85 -18.17
N LEU A 104 -0.18 7.25 -17.05
CA LEU A 104 0.08 7.94 -15.79
C LEU A 104 1.59 8.03 -15.60
N MET A 105 2.09 9.23 -15.45
CA MET A 105 3.50 9.50 -15.23
C MET A 105 3.69 10.22 -13.90
N ILE A 106 4.66 9.78 -13.11
CA ILE A 106 5.04 10.45 -11.88
C ILE A 106 5.80 11.74 -12.18
N THR A 107 5.52 12.78 -11.42
CA THR A 107 6.28 14.04 -11.45
C THR A 107 7.44 13.99 -10.45
N LYS A 108 8.42 14.90 -10.57
CA LYS A 108 9.49 15.08 -9.57
C LYS A 108 8.96 15.36 -8.15
N LYS A 109 7.79 15.98 -8.05
CA LYS A 109 7.11 16.19 -6.76
C LYS A 109 6.52 14.89 -6.23
N GLY A 110 5.93 14.07 -7.11
CA GLY A 110 5.44 12.73 -6.78
C GLY A 110 6.55 11.82 -6.29
N GLU A 111 7.71 11.80 -6.97
CA GLU A 111 8.89 11.02 -6.53
C GLU A 111 9.31 11.40 -5.11
N ARG A 112 9.46 12.70 -4.82
CA ARG A 112 9.82 13.16 -3.47
C ARG A 112 8.82 12.73 -2.39
N VAL A 113 7.52 12.74 -2.69
CA VAL A 113 6.50 12.28 -1.74
C VAL A 113 6.61 10.77 -1.51
N ILE A 114 6.94 9.99 -2.54
CA ILE A 114 7.19 8.55 -2.40
C ILE A 114 8.42 8.30 -1.55
N ASP A 115 9.53 8.98 -1.81
CA ASP A 115 10.76 8.83 -1.05
C ASP A 115 10.52 9.08 0.45
N GLN A 116 9.82 10.18 0.79
CA GLN A 116 9.42 10.47 2.19
C GLN A 116 8.54 9.36 2.79
N PHE A 117 7.60 8.83 2.04
CA PHE A 117 6.75 7.74 2.51
C PHE A 117 7.58 6.47 2.77
N LEU A 118 8.48 6.13 1.86
CA LEU A 118 9.35 4.94 1.99
C LEU A 118 10.31 5.06 3.18
N GLU A 119 10.83 6.26 3.46
CA GLU A 119 11.63 6.51 4.67
C GLU A 119 10.81 6.26 5.95
N ILE A 120 9.60 6.82 6.03
CA ILE A 120 8.70 6.61 7.19
C ILE A 120 8.34 5.14 7.36
N GLU A 121 8.07 4.44 6.28
CA GLU A 121 7.72 3.02 6.29
C GLU A 121 8.92 2.17 6.72
N LEU A 122 10.11 2.47 6.24
CA LEU A 122 11.34 1.79 6.61
C LEU A 122 11.67 1.96 8.10
N GLU A 123 11.58 3.18 8.63
CA GLU A 123 11.78 3.46 10.06
C GLU A 123 10.77 2.68 10.93
N LEU A 124 9.48 2.75 10.58
CA LEU A 124 8.45 2.01 11.30
C LEU A 124 8.69 0.51 11.27
N THR A 125 9.03 -0.02 10.10
CA THR A 125 9.30 -1.46 9.92
C THR A 125 10.50 -1.89 10.76
N SER A 126 11.59 -1.12 10.76
CA SER A 126 12.77 -1.38 11.58
C SER A 126 12.44 -1.43 13.07
N GLU A 127 11.62 -0.50 13.56
CA GLU A 127 11.19 -0.51 14.98
C GLU A 127 10.31 -1.71 15.32
N LEU A 128 9.39 -2.09 14.41
CA LEU A 128 8.50 -3.24 14.61
C LEU A 128 9.25 -4.57 14.57
N GLN A 129 10.37 -4.64 13.88
CA GLN A 129 11.24 -5.82 13.80
C GLN A 129 12.29 -5.87 14.92
N ASN A 130 12.36 -4.86 15.76
CA ASN A 130 13.35 -4.83 16.84
C ASN A 130 13.20 -6.05 17.76
N GLY A 131 14.30 -6.78 17.97
CA GLY A 131 14.35 -8.01 18.77
C GLY A 131 14.10 -9.30 17.97
N LEU A 132 13.81 -9.21 16.68
CA LEU A 132 13.76 -10.36 15.77
C LEU A 132 15.12 -10.60 15.13
N SER A 133 15.49 -11.88 14.97
CA SER A 133 16.71 -12.25 14.25
C SER A 133 16.47 -12.23 12.72
N GLU A 134 17.55 -12.16 11.95
CA GLU A 134 17.51 -12.28 10.49
C GLU A 134 16.81 -13.61 10.06
N SER A 135 17.12 -14.71 10.74
CA SER A 135 16.49 -16.01 10.50
C SER A 135 14.98 -16.00 10.75
N ASP A 136 14.50 -15.24 11.75
CA ASP A 136 13.06 -15.09 12.00
C ASP A 136 12.39 -14.35 10.85
N MET A 137 13.04 -13.30 10.35
CA MET A 137 12.53 -12.52 9.22
C MET A 137 12.53 -13.33 7.92
N ASP A 138 13.58 -14.11 7.64
CA ASP A 138 13.64 -15.00 6.48
C ASP A 138 12.50 -16.03 6.52
N THR A 139 12.27 -16.63 7.69
CA THR A 139 11.18 -17.58 7.90
C THR A 139 9.81 -16.90 7.69
N PHE A 140 9.64 -15.72 8.24
CA PHE A 140 8.41 -14.94 8.07
C PHE A 140 8.12 -14.64 6.58
N TYR A 141 9.10 -14.15 5.84
CA TYR A 141 8.93 -13.86 4.41
C TYR A 141 8.69 -15.12 3.59
N LYS A 142 9.34 -16.24 3.91
CA LYS A 142 9.10 -17.54 3.27
C LYS A 142 7.65 -17.97 3.43
N VAL A 143 7.13 -17.93 4.66
CA VAL A 143 5.74 -18.30 4.96
C VAL A 143 4.77 -17.35 4.27
N LEU A 144 5.00 -16.04 4.37
CA LEU A 144 4.18 -15.01 3.74
C LEU A 144 4.07 -15.22 2.23
N ASN A 145 5.20 -15.46 1.56
CA ASN A 145 5.23 -15.68 0.11
C ASN A 145 4.51 -16.97 -0.29
N HIS A 146 4.67 -18.05 0.49
CA HIS A 146 3.95 -19.31 0.24
C HIS A 146 2.43 -19.10 0.31
N ILE A 147 1.95 -18.41 1.35
CA ILE A 147 0.52 -18.12 1.51
C ILE A 147 0.01 -17.23 0.37
N LYS A 148 0.77 -16.20 -0.02
CA LYS A 148 0.41 -15.32 -1.16
C LYS A 148 0.30 -16.08 -2.47
N THR A 149 1.19 -17.03 -2.73
CA THR A 149 1.14 -17.87 -3.92
C THR A 149 -0.11 -18.72 -3.92
N ASN A 150 -0.35 -19.49 -2.85
CA ASN A 150 -1.52 -20.35 -2.74
C ASN A 150 -2.84 -19.58 -2.88
N ALA A 151 -2.89 -18.35 -2.32
CA ALA A 151 -4.09 -17.51 -2.42
C ALA A 151 -4.36 -16.98 -3.84
N LYS A 152 -3.36 -16.94 -4.72
CA LYS A 152 -3.55 -16.54 -6.13
C LYS A 152 -4.03 -17.71 -7.00
N ASP A 153 -3.71 -18.95 -6.59
CA ASP A 153 -4.00 -20.16 -7.35
C ASP A 153 -5.38 -20.75 -7.00
N MET A 154 -6.11 -20.16 -6.05
CA MET A 154 -7.48 -20.50 -5.64
C MET A 154 -8.53 -19.65 -6.35
#